data_8e6b9f954a69ebf08a4b3aae9de8e40c
#
_entry.id   8e6b9f954a69ebf08a4b3aae9de8e40c
#
_cell.length_a   1.000
_cell.length_b   1.000
_cell.length_c   1.000
_cell.angle_alpha   90.00
_cell.angle_beta   90.00
_cell.angle_gamma   90.00
#
_symmetry.space_group_name_H-M   'P 1'
#
loop_
_entity.id
_entity.type
_entity.pdbx_description
1 polymer ?
#
loop_
_entity_poly.entity_id
_entity_poly.type
_entity_poly.pdbx_seq_one_letter_code
_entity_poly.pdbx_strand_id
1 'polypeptide(L)'
;MIELTKDDMKCITAFETISGAVVKDCLITPAVVAFIVKAGDLGRAIGKKGANITRIRQLFARQVLVFEDSEDMEQFIRNLFGAIPVQNINVHEKMDSKIAFVSVSENDRGNAIGRNGDRIKIGRQLLQRRFGCDLRLVSK
;
A
#
# COMPACT_ATOMS: atom_id res chain seq x y z
N MET A 1 12.20 -12.75 -3.74
CA MET A 1 11.00 -13.62 -3.54
C MET A 1 10.34 -13.26 -2.22
N ILE A 2 9.04 -13.11 -2.24
CA ILE A 2 8.27 -12.79 -1.03
C ILE A 2 7.89 -14.09 -0.34
N GLU A 3 8.27 -14.21 0.93
CA GLU A 3 7.85 -15.34 1.75
C GLU A 3 6.54 -14.98 2.46
N LEU A 4 5.51 -15.78 2.21
CA LEU A 4 4.22 -15.59 2.85
C LEU A 4 4.04 -16.59 3.97
N THR A 5 3.67 -16.11 5.16
CA THR A 5 3.40 -16.96 6.30
C THR A 5 2.02 -17.61 6.16
N LYS A 6 1.72 -18.56 7.03
CA LYS A 6 0.42 -19.21 7.08
C LYS A 6 -0.69 -18.20 7.37
N ASP A 7 -0.43 -17.23 8.26
CA ASP A 7 -1.41 -16.18 8.58
C ASP A 7 -1.62 -15.23 7.40
N ASP A 8 -0.54 -14.89 6.68
CA ASP A 8 -0.65 -14.08 5.45
C ASP A 8 -1.56 -14.79 4.44
N MET A 9 -1.38 -16.09 4.26
CA MET A 9 -2.18 -16.87 3.30
C MET A 9 -3.66 -16.91 3.69
N LYS A 10 -3.96 -17.00 4.99
CA LYS A 10 -5.36 -16.97 5.46
C LYS A 10 -6.00 -15.62 5.19
N CYS A 11 -5.28 -14.54 5.44
CA CYS A 11 -5.79 -13.19 5.18
C CYS A 11 -6.02 -12.97 3.68
N ILE A 12 -5.09 -13.42 2.84
CA ILE A 12 -5.21 -13.31 1.38
C ILE A 12 -6.44 -14.08 0.90
N THR A 13 -6.62 -15.32 1.37
CA THR A 13 -7.75 -16.15 0.97
C THR A 13 -9.08 -15.49 1.33
N ALA A 14 -9.21 -14.98 2.55
CA ALA A 14 -10.41 -14.30 3.00
C ALA A 14 -10.69 -13.05 2.16
N PHE A 15 -9.66 -12.26 1.91
CA PHE A 15 -9.77 -11.04 1.10
C PHE A 15 -10.21 -11.35 -0.34
N GLU A 16 -9.57 -12.32 -0.97
CA GLU A 16 -9.89 -12.71 -2.34
C GLU A 16 -11.29 -13.30 -2.46
N THR A 17 -11.72 -14.06 -1.46
CA THR A 17 -13.06 -14.65 -1.45
C THR A 17 -14.15 -13.57 -1.39
N ILE A 18 -13.96 -12.55 -0.55
CA ILE A 18 -14.93 -11.47 -0.41
C ILE A 18 -14.93 -10.55 -1.64
N SER A 19 -13.76 -10.21 -2.15
CA SER A 19 -13.63 -9.14 -3.14
C SER A 19 -13.59 -9.64 -4.59
N GLY A 20 -13.08 -10.84 -4.81
CA GLY A 20 -12.79 -11.34 -6.15
C GLY A 20 -11.52 -10.72 -6.75
N ALA A 21 -10.82 -9.85 -6.01
CA ALA A 21 -9.57 -9.26 -6.46
C ALA A 21 -8.41 -10.23 -6.25
N VAL A 22 -7.38 -10.13 -7.07
CA VAL A 22 -6.17 -10.95 -6.95
C VAL A 22 -5.13 -10.20 -6.11
N VAL A 23 -4.66 -10.84 -5.05
CA VAL A 23 -3.66 -10.25 -4.15
C VAL A 23 -2.26 -10.61 -4.61
N LYS A 24 -1.39 -9.60 -4.73
CA LYS A 24 0.01 -9.76 -5.11
C LYS A 24 0.94 -9.76 -3.91
N ASP A 25 0.59 -9.07 -2.85
CA ASP A 25 1.37 -9.01 -1.61
C ASP A 25 0.46 -8.67 -0.45
N CYS A 26 0.86 -9.07 0.74
CA CYS A 26 0.13 -8.80 1.97
C CYS A 26 1.12 -8.50 3.09
N LEU A 27 0.85 -7.47 3.87
CA LEU A 27 1.66 -7.10 5.02
C LEU A 27 0.75 -6.93 6.22
N ILE A 28 1.00 -7.71 7.27
CA ILE A 28 0.19 -7.72 8.48
C ILE A 28 0.99 -7.11 9.62
N THR A 29 0.39 -6.12 10.29
CA THR A 29 0.90 -5.56 11.53
C THR A 29 -0.19 -5.67 12.60
N PRO A 30 0.12 -5.44 13.89
CA PRO A 30 -0.93 -5.46 14.91
C PRO A 30 -2.07 -4.48 14.66
N ALA A 31 -1.80 -3.34 14.02
CA ALA A 31 -2.79 -2.29 13.80
C ALA A 31 -3.39 -2.31 12.39
N VAL A 32 -2.70 -2.87 11.41
CA VAL A 32 -3.06 -2.72 9.99
C VAL A 32 -2.82 -4.01 9.23
N VAL A 33 -3.74 -4.32 8.31
CA VAL A 33 -3.52 -5.33 7.27
C VAL A 33 -3.50 -4.59 5.94
N ALA A 34 -2.41 -4.73 5.20
CA ALA A 34 -2.24 -4.06 3.91
C ALA A 34 -2.17 -5.09 2.79
N PHE A 35 -2.87 -4.81 1.69
CA PHE A 35 -2.89 -5.68 0.51
C PHE A 35 -2.45 -4.90 -0.72
N ILE A 36 -1.62 -5.52 -1.53
CA ILE A 36 -1.35 -5.06 -2.91
C ILE A 36 -2.18 -5.95 -3.81
N VAL A 37 -3.06 -5.36 -4.60
CA VAL A 37 -3.90 -6.11 -5.53
C VAL A 37 -3.41 -5.92 -6.97
N LYS A 38 -3.75 -6.86 -7.82
CA LYS A 38 -3.41 -6.83 -9.24
C LYS A 38 -3.89 -5.51 -9.87
N ALA A 39 -3.12 -4.98 -10.82
CA ALA A 39 -3.52 -3.80 -11.58
C ALA A 39 -4.91 -4.02 -12.21
N GLY A 40 -5.79 -3.07 -12.00
CA GLY A 40 -7.18 -3.15 -12.48
C GLY A 40 -8.16 -3.74 -11.47
N ASP A 41 -7.70 -4.30 -10.36
CA ASP A 41 -8.56 -4.97 -9.38
C ASP A 41 -8.95 -4.11 -8.19
N LEU A 42 -8.45 -2.87 -8.10
CA LEU A 42 -8.74 -2.00 -6.94
C LEU A 42 -10.24 -1.76 -6.77
N GLY A 43 -10.96 -1.55 -7.87
CA GLY A 43 -12.40 -1.36 -7.81
C GLY A 43 -13.14 -2.55 -7.22
N ARG A 44 -12.72 -3.77 -7.56
CA ARG A 44 -13.29 -5.01 -6.98
C ARG A 44 -13.00 -5.11 -5.50
N ALA A 45 -11.77 -4.75 -5.11
CA ALA A 45 -11.36 -4.82 -3.72
C ALA A 45 -12.23 -3.92 -2.85
N ILE A 46 -12.52 -2.72 -3.34
CA ILE A 46 -13.36 -1.76 -2.62
C ILE A 46 -14.83 -2.17 -2.68
N GLY A 47 -15.27 -2.59 -3.87
CA GLY A 47 -16.65 -2.98 -4.11
C GLY A 47 -17.59 -1.80 -4.30
N LYS A 48 -18.81 -2.09 -4.73
CA LYS A 48 -19.84 -1.08 -4.96
C LYS A 48 -20.14 -0.34 -3.66
N LYS A 49 -19.97 0.97 -3.66
CA LYS A 49 -20.16 1.85 -2.48
C LYS A 49 -19.33 1.40 -1.27
N GLY A 50 -18.18 0.78 -1.52
CA GLY A 50 -17.29 0.33 -0.46
C GLY A 50 -17.75 -0.91 0.26
N ALA A 51 -18.68 -1.68 -0.29
CA ALA A 51 -19.27 -2.84 0.40
C ALA A 51 -18.23 -3.90 0.74
N ASN A 52 -17.32 -4.21 -0.18
CA ASN A 52 -16.32 -5.25 0.06
C ASN A 52 -15.29 -4.82 1.11
N ILE A 53 -14.77 -3.61 0.99
CA ILE A 53 -13.77 -3.12 1.94
C ILE A 53 -14.36 -2.99 3.36
N THR A 54 -15.63 -2.63 3.47
CA THR A 54 -16.31 -2.57 4.77
C THR A 54 -16.39 -3.95 5.41
N ARG A 55 -16.78 -4.97 4.65
CA ARG A 55 -16.84 -6.35 5.15
C ARG A 55 -15.45 -6.86 5.57
N ILE A 56 -14.44 -6.53 4.78
CA ILE A 56 -13.06 -6.94 5.06
C ILE A 56 -12.56 -6.31 6.35
N ARG A 57 -12.83 -5.02 6.57
CA ARG A 57 -12.46 -4.32 7.81
C ARG A 57 -13.12 -4.95 9.03
N GLN A 58 -14.40 -5.32 8.90
CA GLN A 58 -15.13 -5.96 9.98
C GLN A 58 -14.52 -7.33 10.30
N LEU A 59 -14.15 -8.08 9.27
CA LEU A 59 -13.59 -9.42 9.44
C LEU A 59 -12.24 -9.39 10.17
N PHE A 60 -11.38 -8.48 9.79
CA PHE A 60 -10.04 -8.39 10.39
C PHE A 60 -10.00 -7.58 11.68
N ALA A 61 -11.05 -6.79 11.96
CA ALA A 61 -11.15 -5.94 13.15
C ALA A 61 -9.95 -5.01 13.35
N ARG A 62 -9.39 -4.51 12.24
CA ARG A 62 -8.29 -3.55 12.24
C ARG A 62 -8.31 -2.74 10.97
N GLN A 63 -7.47 -1.72 10.88
CA GLN A 63 -7.36 -0.90 9.68
C GLN A 63 -6.91 -1.76 8.51
N VAL A 64 -7.56 -1.59 7.36
CA VAL A 64 -7.19 -2.30 6.13
C VAL A 64 -6.82 -1.27 5.09
N LEU A 65 -5.62 -1.42 4.52
CA LEU A 65 -5.14 -0.60 3.42
C LEU A 65 -5.04 -1.46 2.17
N VAL A 66 -5.52 -0.95 1.05
CA VAL A 66 -5.47 -1.66 -0.23
C VAL A 66 -4.82 -0.75 -1.26
N PHE A 67 -3.80 -1.27 -1.93
CA PHE A 67 -3.06 -0.53 -2.95
C PHE A 67 -3.04 -1.34 -4.24
N GLU A 68 -3.05 -0.65 -5.36
CA GLU A 68 -2.98 -1.29 -6.67
C GLU A 68 -1.53 -1.47 -7.07
N ASP A 69 -1.19 -2.64 -7.60
CA ASP A 69 0.15 -2.93 -8.10
C ASP A 69 0.41 -2.19 -9.43
N SER A 70 1.66 -1.98 -9.74
CA SER A 70 2.10 -1.46 -11.02
C SER A 70 3.51 -1.96 -11.30
N GLU A 71 3.83 -2.21 -12.55
CA GLU A 71 5.19 -2.53 -12.96
C GLU A 71 6.06 -1.27 -13.05
N ASP A 72 5.41 -0.09 -13.19
CA ASP A 72 6.09 1.19 -13.16
C ASP A 72 6.23 1.66 -11.72
N MET A 73 7.48 1.86 -11.26
CA MET A 73 7.76 2.24 -9.88
C MET A 73 7.12 3.56 -9.49
N GLU A 74 7.15 4.55 -10.38
CA GLU A 74 6.55 5.85 -10.08
C GLU A 74 5.05 5.74 -9.87
N GLN A 75 4.37 4.98 -10.73
CA GLN A 75 2.94 4.74 -10.57
C GLN A 75 2.66 3.94 -9.30
N PHE A 76 3.48 2.94 -8.99
CA PHE A 76 3.35 2.19 -7.75
C PHE A 76 3.44 3.09 -6.52
N ILE A 77 4.40 4.02 -6.54
CA ILE A 77 4.55 4.99 -5.44
C ILE A 77 3.29 5.84 -5.31
N ARG A 78 2.75 6.34 -6.42
CA ARG A 78 1.52 7.13 -6.40
C ARG A 78 0.36 6.33 -5.83
N ASN A 79 0.29 5.06 -6.18
CA ASN A 79 -0.76 4.16 -5.67
C ASN A 79 -0.68 3.97 -4.16
N LEU A 80 0.51 4.02 -3.58
CA LEU A 80 0.69 3.90 -2.12
C LEU A 80 0.06 5.07 -1.37
N PHE A 81 -0.09 6.23 -2.02
CA PHE A 81 -0.69 7.40 -1.40
C PHE A 81 -2.19 7.53 -1.70
N GLY A 82 -2.71 6.66 -2.58
CA GLY A 82 -4.14 6.63 -2.86
C GLY A 82 -4.66 7.94 -3.43
N ALA A 83 -5.67 8.53 -2.78
CA ALA A 83 -6.26 9.79 -3.20
C ALA A 83 -5.42 11.03 -2.87
N ILE A 84 -4.34 10.86 -2.11
CA ILE A 84 -3.47 11.99 -1.74
C ILE A 84 -2.62 12.38 -2.94
N PRO A 85 -2.72 13.63 -3.44
CA PRO A 85 -1.92 14.05 -4.60
C PRO A 85 -0.43 14.08 -4.28
N VAL A 86 0.35 13.39 -5.08
CA VAL A 86 1.81 13.44 -5.01
C VAL A 86 2.29 14.53 -5.95
N GLN A 87 2.98 15.53 -5.41
CA GLN A 87 3.46 16.67 -6.20
C GLN A 87 4.71 16.33 -6.98
N ASN A 88 5.62 15.59 -6.38
CA ASN A 88 6.90 15.29 -7.01
C ASN A 88 7.48 13.99 -6.46
N ILE A 89 8.19 13.27 -7.32
CA ILE A 89 8.91 12.05 -6.95
C ILE A 89 10.33 12.17 -7.52
N ASN A 90 11.33 12.19 -6.64
CA ASN A 90 12.74 12.21 -7.04
C ASN A 90 13.40 10.92 -6.57
N VAL A 91 13.90 10.12 -7.50
CA VAL A 91 14.58 8.88 -7.20
C VAL A 91 16.08 9.09 -7.26
N HIS A 92 16.77 8.78 -6.18
CA HIS A 92 18.22 8.86 -6.09
C HIS A 92 18.79 7.47 -5.99
N GLU A 93 19.68 7.12 -6.90
CA GLU A 93 20.42 5.87 -6.86
C GLU A 93 21.86 6.16 -6.50
N LYS A 94 22.39 5.43 -5.54
CA LYS A 94 23.79 5.57 -5.14
C LYS A 94 24.31 4.21 -4.74
N MET A 95 25.24 3.67 -5.53
CA MET A 95 25.80 2.33 -5.34
C MET A 95 24.68 1.28 -5.30
N ASP A 96 24.48 0.64 -4.17
CA ASP A 96 23.49 -0.43 -4.03
C ASP A 96 22.18 0.06 -3.39
N SER A 97 22.03 1.37 -3.19
CA SER A 97 20.82 1.90 -2.56
C SER A 97 20.05 2.80 -3.51
N LYS A 98 18.73 2.75 -3.36
CA LYS A 98 17.79 3.56 -4.12
C LYS A 98 16.80 4.16 -3.14
N ILE A 99 16.57 5.47 -3.23
CA ILE A 99 15.63 6.17 -2.36
C ILE A 99 14.74 7.05 -3.21
N ALA A 100 13.44 6.95 -3.00
CA ALA A 100 12.45 7.84 -3.61
C ALA A 100 12.05 8.91 -2.62
N PHE A 101 12.30 10.17 -2.97
CA PHE A 101 11.86 11.31 -2.17
C PHE A 101 10.54 11.80 -2.75
N VAL A 102 9.49 11.73 -1.95
CA VAL A 102 8.13 12.04 -2.37
C VAL A 102 7.65 13.30 -1.68
N SER A 103 7.14 14.26 -2.46
CA SER A 103 6.61 15.51 -1.94
C SER A 103 5.09 15.53 -2.03
N VAL A 104 4.45 15.93 -0.95
CA VAL A 104 3.01 16.20 -0.90
C VAL A 104 2.81 17.60 -0.33
N SER A 105 1.59 18.14 -0.48
CA SER A 105 1.31 19.45 0.10
C SER A 105 1.34 19.35 1.63
N GLU A 106 1.61 20.48 2.27
CA GLU A 106 1.61 20.61 3.73
C GLU A 106 0.26 20.13 4.30
N ASN A 107 -0.84 20.47 3.64
CA ASN A 107 -2.17 20.08 4.08
C ASN A 107 -2.41 18.58 4.02
N ASP A 108 -1.74 17.88 3.12
CA ASP A 108 -1.90 16.45 2.93
C ASP A 108 -0.90 15.61 3.73
N ARG A 109 0.08 16.25 4.34
CA ARG A 109 1.18 15.55 5.01
C ARG A 109 0.70 14.60 6.12
N GLY A 110 -0.23 15.05 6.95
CA GLY A 110 -0.77 14.23 8.03
C GLY A 110 -1.42 12.96 7.51
N ASN A 111 -2.22 13.06 6.44
CA ASN A 111 -2.87 11.91 5.83
C ASN A 111 -1.86 10.99 5.12
N ALA A 112 -0.80 11.56 4.56
CA ALA A 112 0.25 10.78 3.90
C ALA A 112 1.04 9.94 4.91
N ILE A 113 1.30 10.49 6.10
CA ILE A 113 1.97 9.77 7.18
C ILE A 113 1.04 8.70 7.75
N GLY A 114 -0.23 9.04 7.92
CA GLY A 114 -1.23 8.14 8.46
C GLY A 114 -1.24 8.10 9.98
N ARG A 115 -2.21 7.36 10.54
CA ARG A 115 -2.36 7.21 11.98
C ARG A 115 -1.11 6.53 12.57
N ASN A 116 -0.46 7.17 13.52
CA ASN A 116 0.76 6.67 14.16
C ASN A 116 1.90 6.39 13.16
N GLY A 117 1.86 7.02 11.99
CA GLY A 117 2.85 6.79 10.94
C GLY A 117 2.65 5.48 10.17
N ASP A 118 1.51 4.82 10.31
CA ASP A 118 1.31 3.50 9.74
C ASP A 118 1.33 3.48 8.22
N ARG A 119 0.72 4.45 7.56
CA ARG A 119 0.69 4.48 6.09
C ARG A 119 2.09 4.59 5.51
N ILE A 120 2.90 5.51 6.02
CA ILE A 120 4.25 5.71 5.48
C ILE A 120 5.17 4.52 5.80
N LYS A 121 5.04 3.93 6.99
CA LYS A 121 5.83 2.74 7.36
C LYS A 121 5.50 1.56 6.46
N ILE A 122 4.23 1.32 6.23
CA ILE A 122 3.77 0.23 5.37
C ILE A 122 4.19 0.48 3.92
N GLY A 123 4.01 1.71 3.43
CA GLY A 123 4.43 2.09 2.09
C GLY A 123 5.92 1.86 1.87
N ARG A 124 6.76 2.20 2.84
CA ARG A 124 8.21 1.97 2.77
C ARG A 124 8.53 0.48 2.63
N GLN A 125 7.89 -0.35 3.43
CA GLN A 125 8.14 -1.80 3.38
C GLN A 125 7.68 -2.41 2.06
N LEU A 126 6.51 -2.01 1.57
CA LEU A 126 5.97 -2.53 0.32
C LEU A 126 6.81 -2.11 -0.89
N LEU A 127 7.27 -0.86 -0.90
CA LEU A 127 8.15 -0.39 -1.97
C LEU A 127 9.48 -1.11 -1.97
N GLN A 128 10.04 -1.37 -0.77
CA GLN A 128 11.27 -2.12 -0.63
C GLN A 128 11.12 -3.54 -1.18
N ARG A 129 10.01 -4.21 -0.85
CA ARG A 129 9.74 -5.56 -1.33
C ARG A 129 9.59 -5.62 -2.84
N ARG A 130 8.88 -4.65 -3.40
CA ARG A 130 8.50 -4.68 -4.83
C ARG A 130 9.61 -4.19 -5.74
N PHE A 131 10.35 -3.16 -5.35
CA PHE A 131 11.33 -2.48 -6.21
C PHE A 131 12.71 -2.32 -5.59
N GLY A 132 12.91 -2.75 -4.35
CA GLY A 132 14.20 -2.57 -3.69
C GLY A 132 14.53 -1.10 -3.44
N CYS A 133 13.53 -0.28 -3.21
CA CYS A 133 13.66 1.17 -3.06
C CYS A 133 13.12 1.62 -1.72
N ASP A 134 13.84 2.51 -1.03
CA ASP A 134 13.31 3.14 0.18
C ASP A 134 12.45 4.35 -0.21
N LEU A 135 11.62 4.77 0.71
CA LEU A 135 10.67 5.88 0.52
C LEU A 135 10.89 6.90 1.62
N ARG A 136 11.04 8.17 1.23
CA ARG A 136 11.14 9.28 2.17
C ARG A 136 10.12 10.34 1.79
N LEU A 137 9.32 10.75 2.76
CA LEU A 137 8.35 11.82 2.58
C LEU A 137 9.04 13.14 2.91
N VAL A 138 8.97 14.09 1.99
CA VAL A 138 9.59 15.40 2.19
C VAL A 138 8.53 16.49 2.10
N SER A 139 8.72 17.54 2.88
CA SER A 139 7.85 18.72 2.83
C SER A 139 8.31 19.66 1.73
N LYS A 140 7.35 20.32 1.14
CA LYS A 140 7.62 21.31 0.16
C LYS A 140 7.18 22.68 0.64
#